data_c3afed7a55264d3ad38f8c01263edbfa
#
_entry.id   c3afed7a55264d3ad38f8c01263edbfa
#
_cell.length_a   1.000
_cell.length_b   1.000
_cell.length_c   1.000
_cell.angle_alpha   90.00
_cell.angle_beta   90.00
_cell.angle_gamma   90.00
#
_symmetry.space_group_name_H-M   'P 1'
#
loop_
_entity.id
_entity.type
_entity.pdbx_description
1 polymer ?
#
loop_
_entity_poly.entity_id
_entity_poly.type
_entity_poly.pdbx_seq_one_letter_code
_entity_poly.pdbx_strand_id
1 'polypeptide(L)'
;MIRNPFHPLQLCCRFALVPLCMLLLISTAIAADDSPALRTAVGSAKVDAAALMQQGKYASAYDMYMRLLREAPDDDEINLNLARSSMRCGRYNQAVMAYERLTEKYPSEPVLYSELAQAYMALEDRVSAEQAMATMRSLNPNINKADNDRLLDSLEKRYDHWQVHGKLRTGLLYDSNATFGPSSTTMDLGTWRVSLPDSEAKGTFGAYLGANLDVGWKSERDTPWWIVGDAQGLARGNGDSSLDDVHSRTTEWGRAAVGLRHLTPTTMFDLRLKSEVFDYQWYQNVTASGPEATWLWAVSPSWHLITRGTLDSRAYSRDGDRNGAYWTLGQYVRRFLGESNHEIMVGLSYVGGNTPEKADYCYTGWEASARLVLKLPKDFELAPFVSFENDWYNGPATALETSNRLDQKWRTGAVLTWHITDAWSVETSYQYTHNNSESPLYRYDQSLVSLGVAWSF
;
A
#
# COMPACT_ATOMS: atom_id res chain seq x y z
N MET A 1 -6.37 -44.54 39.07
CA MET A 1 -5.14 -43.77 38.85
C MET A 1 -5.34 -42.99 37.57
N ILE A 2 -5.81 -41.76 37.70
CA ILE A 2 -6.09 -40.86 36.59
C ILE A 2 -4.88 -39.94 36.46
N ARG A 3 -4.12 -40.06 35.40
CA ARG A 3 -3.02 -39.14 35.06
C ARG A 3 -3.57 -37.93 34.32
N ASN A 4 -3.38 -36.78 34.90
CA ASN A 4 -3.65 -35.47 34.39
C ASN A 4 -2.54 -35.06 33.44
N PRO A 5 -2.80 -34.64 32.17
CA PRO A 5 -1.79 -34.08 31.32
C PRO A 5 -1.97 -32.56 31.22
N PHE A 6 -1.55 -31.82 32.22
CA PHE A 6 -1.25 -30.39 32.01
C PHE A 6 0.27 -30.21 31.99
N HIS A 7 0.85 -30.19 30.82
CA HIS A 7 2.18 -29.63 30.62
C HIS A 7 2.05 -28.11 30.45
N PRO A 8 2.84 -27.33 31.18
CA PRO A 8 2.82 -25.88 31.03
C PRO A 8 3.45 -25.49 29.68
N LEU A 9 2.72 -24.68 28.91
CA LEU A 9 3.22 -23.91 27.77
C LEU A 9 4.43 -23.08 28.25
N GLN A 10 5.63 -23.48 27.86
CA GLN A 10 6.78 -22.59 27.93
C GLN A 10 6.63 -21.53 26.86
N LEU A 11 6.09 -20.37 27.26
CA LEU A 11 6.12 -19.17 26.48
C LEU A 11 7.58 -18.70 26.37
N CYS A 12 8.23 -19.03 25.25
CA CYS A 12 9.48 -18.38 24.85
C CYS A 12 9.19 -16.98 24.30
N CYS A 13 8.68 -16.08 25.14
CA CYS A 13 8.61 -14.66 24.83
C CYS A 13 9.73 -13.93 25.58
N ARG A 14 10.90 -13.80 24.97
CA ARG A 14 11.82 -12.72 25.34
C ARG A 14 11.29 -11.43 24.72
N PHE A 15 10.51 -10.68 25.48
CA PHE A 15 10.16 -9.30 25.17
C PHE A 15 11.42 -8.43 25.20
N ALA A 16 11.91 -8.05 24.05
CA ALA A 16 12.78 -6.89 23.94
C ALA A 16 11.87 -5.64 23.93
N LEU A 17 11.78 -4.97 25.06
CA LEU A 17 11.20 -3.64 25.19
C LEU A 17 12.01 -2.66 24.33
N VAL A 18 11.46 -2.24 23.21
CA VAL A 18 11.94 -1.05 22.50
C VAL A 18 11.30 0.17 23.15
N PRO A 19 12.06 1.13 23.66
CA PRO A 19 11.52 2.28 24.36
C PRO A 19 10.79 3.22 23.41
N LEU A 20 9.52 3.46 23.70
CA LEU A 20 8.68 4.52 23.17
C LEU A 20 9.13 5.86 23.81
N CYS A 21 10.16 6.49 23.26
CA CYS A 21 10.59 7.82 23.65
C CYS A 21 10.94 8.63 22.42
N MET A 22 9.96 9.42 21.94
CA MET A 22 10.19 10.71 21.28
C MET A 22 8.86 11.36 20.90
N LEU A 23 8.25 12.06 21.84
CA LEU A 23 7.27 13.11 21.52
C LEU A 23 7.01 13.95 22.78
N LEU A 24 7.87 14.89 23.01
CA LEU A 24 7.63 16.07 23.84
C LEU A 24 8.76 17.05 23.60
N LEU A 25 8.52 18.02 22.71
CA LEU A 25 9.19 19.33 22.81
C LEU A 25 8.48 20.38 21.96
N ILE A 26 8.03 21.38 22.68
CA ILE A 26 7.98 22.80 22.33
C ILE A 26 6.69 23.29 21.70
N SER A 27 5.79 23.69 22.58
CA SER A 27 4.89 24.83 22.35
C SER A 27 5.55 26.12 22.89
N THR A 28 6.18 26.89 22.01
CA THR A 28 6.43 28.30 22.27
C THR A 28 5.45 29.11 21.43
N ALA A 29 4.49 29.72 22.11
CA ALA A 29 3.66 30.74 21.50
C ALA A 29 4.54 31.94 21.17
N ILE A 30 4.78 32.16 19.88
CA ILE A 30 5.37 33.41 19.37
C ILE A 30 4.20 34.33 19.14
N ALA A 31 4.13 35.40 19.92
CA ALA A 31 3.22 36.51 19.67
C ALA A 31 3.55 37.09 18.28
N ALA A 32 2.53 37.24 17.44
CA ALA A 32 2.69 37.83 16.11
C ALA A 32 3.18 39.27 16.25
N ASP A 33 4.36 39.54 15.72
CA ASP A 33 4.93 40.88 15.64
C ASP A 33 4.32 41.62 14.43
N ASP A 34 3.42 42.56 14.70
CA ASP A 34 2.64 43.32 13.70
C ASP A 34 3.46 44.50 13.12
N SER A 35 4.72 44.23 12.76
CA SER A 35 5.62 45.28 12.26
C SER A 35 5.32 45.70 10.81
N PRO A 36 5.45 47.00 10.44
CA PRO A 36 5.24 47.47 9.06
C PRO A 36 6.15 46.75 8.02
N ALA A 37 7.33 46.31 8.41
CA ALA A 37 8.24 45.58 7.57
C ALA A 37 7.69 44.18 7.21
N LEU A 38 7.03 43.49 8.15
CA LEU A 38 6.40 42.20 7.93
C LEU A 38 5.23 42.31 6.95
N ARG A 39 4.39 43.35 7.07
CA ARG A 39 3.28 43.60 6.13
C ARG A 39 3.77 43.86 4.72
N THR A 40 4.88 44.57 4.54
CA THR A 40 5.48 44.82 3.21
C THR A 40 6.06 43.52 2.63
N ALA A 41 6.73 42.70 3.44
CA ALA A 41 7.27 41.41 3.03
C ALA A 41 6.16 40.42 2.63
N VAL A 42 5.08 40.34 3.40
CA VAL A 42 3.90 39.53 3.08
C VAL A 42 3.24 40.00 1.78
N GLY A 43 3.12 41.32 1.58
CA GLY A 43 2.56 41.90 0.34
C GLY A 43 3.37 41.51 -0.91
N SER A 44 4.70 41.63 -0.87
CA SER A 44 5.55 41.23 -2.02
C SER A 44 5.48 39.71 -2.28
N ALA A 45 5.50 38.90 -1.25
CA ALA A 45 5.42 37.45 -1.39
C ALA A 45 4.04 36.98 -1.92
N LYS A 46 2.94 37.71 -1.65
CA LYS A 46 1.62 37.47 -2.28
C LYS A 46 1.67 37.67 -3.78
N VAL A 47 2.34 38.75 -4.24
CA VAL A 47 2.49 39.03 -5.69
C VAL A 47 3.30 37.91 -6.36
N ASP A 48 4.38 37.46 -5.72
CA ASP A 48 5.20 36.35 -6.24
C ASP A 48 4.41 35.04 -6.31
N ALA A 49 3.64 34.74 -5.27
CA ALA A 49 2.77 33.54 -5.25
C ALA A 49 1.68 33.60 -6.34
N ALA A 50 1.07 34.79 -6.55
CA ALA A 50 0.09 34.99 -7.62
C ALA A 50 0.73 34.84 -9.02
N ALA A 51 1.96 35.31 -9.21
CA ALA A 51 2.71 35.11 -10.46
C ALA A 51 2.98 33.63 -10.73
N LEU A 52 3.29 32.81 -9.69
CA LEU A 52 3.42 31.36 -9.84
C LEU A 52 2.10 30.70 -10.24
N MET A 53 0.96 31.15 -9.70
CA MET A 53 -0.37 30.69 -10.12
C MET A 53 -0.61 30.96 -11.61
N GLN A 54 -0.29 32.15 -12.10
CA GLN A 54 -0.43 32.53 -13.50
C GLN A 54 0.50 31.71 -14.43
N GLN A 55 1.68 31.31 -13.95
CA GLN A 55 2.62 30.46 -14.67
C GLN A 55 2.24 28.96 -14.65
N GLY A 56 1.13 28.59 -13.99
CA GLY A 56 0.73 27.18 -13.84
C GLY A 56 1.57 26.39 -12.83
N LYS A 57 2.45 27.04 -12.06
CA LYS A 57 3.31 26.41 -11.05
C LYS A 57 2.55 26.30 -9.71
N TYR A 58 1.46 25.55 -9.73
CA TYR A 58 0.48 25.50 -8.63
C TYR A 58 1.05 24.96 -7.32
N ALA A 59 1.95 23.98 -7.36
CA ALA A 59 2.53 23.44 -6.13
C ALA A 59 3.54 24.42 -5.50
N SER A 60 4.33 25.13 -6.31
CA SER A 60 5.21 26.18 -5.79
C SER A 60 4.41 27.37 -5.21
N ALA A 61 3.29 27.72 -5.85
CA ALA A 61 2.36 28.72 -5.35
C ALA A 61 1.75 28.27 -4.00
N TYR A 62 1.28 27.02 -3.92
CA TYR A 62 0.77 26.42 -2.69
C TYR A 62 1.81 26.51 -1.55
N ASP A 63 3.06 26.08 -1.78
CA ASP A 63 4.09 26.11 -0.74
C ASP A 63 4.40 27.54 -0.28
N MET A 64 4.24 28.51 -1.17
CA MET A 64 4.39 29.93 -0.82
C MET A 64 3.18 30.44 -0.02
N TYR A 65 1.95 30.14 -0.44
CA TYR A 65 0.76 30.49 0.32
C TYR A 65 0.70 29.81 1.69
N MET A 66 1.18 28.56 1.82
CA MET A 66 1.31 27.88 3.11
C MET A 66 2.29 28.58 4.07
N ARG A 67 3.36 29.19 3.55
CA ARG A 67 4.26 30.01 4.37
C ARG A 67 3.58 31.31 4.77
N LEU A 68 2.95 32.00 3.82
CA LEU A 68 2.22 33.23 4.08
C LEU A 68 1.07 33.05 5.09
N LEU A 69 0.39 31.92 5.06
CA LEU A 69 -0.66 31.60 6.03
C LEU A 69 -0.15 31.54 7.48
N ARG A 70 1.11 31.18 7.72
CA ARG A 70 1.70 31.17 9.07
C ARG A 70 1.95 32.58 9.58
N GLU A 71 2.25 33.53 8.68
CA GLU A 71 2.52 34.92 9.01
C GLU A 71 1.24 35.76 9.11
N ALA A 72 0.21 35.38 8.30
CA ALA A 72 -1.05 36.07 8.25
C ALA A 72 -2.22 35.08 8.10
N PRO A 73 -2.59 34.37 9.17
CA PRO A 73 -3.60 33.28 9.11
C PRO A 73 -5.02 33.77 8.76
N ASP A 74 -5.35 35.00 9.10
CA ASP A 74 -6.67 35.60 8.87
C ASP A 74 -6.79 36.37 7.56
N ASP A 75 -5.77 36.34 6.71
CA ASP A 75 -5.78 37.04 5.41
C ASP A 75 -6.59 36.22 4.39
N ASP A 76 -7.71 36.79 3.95
CA ASP A 76 -8.69 36.14 3.08
C ASP A 76 -8.15 35.84 1.68
N GLU A 77 -7.28 36.70 1.16
CA GLU A 77 -6.65 36.50 -0.15
C GLU A 77 -5.67 35.33 -0.11
N ILE A 78 -4.90 35.21 0.98
CA ILE A 78 -4.01 34.08 1.20
C ILE A 78 -4.80 32.77 1.30
N ASN A 79 -5.88 32.75 2.11
CA ASN A 79 -6.71 31.58 2.26
C ASN A 79 -7.39 31.18 0.94
N LEU A 80 -7.91 32.13 0.16
CA LEU A 80 -8.56 31.85 -1.13
C LEU A 80 -7.58 31.30 -2.17
N ASN A 81 -6.42 31.93 -2.29
CA ASN A 81 -5.41 31.49 -3.25
C ASN A 81 -4.71 30.20 -2.82
N LEU A 82 -4.58 29.96 -1.50
CA LEU A 82 -4.17 28.68 -0.96
C LEU A 82 -5.14 27.57 -1.36
N ALA A 83 -6.44 27.79 -1.17
CA ALA A 83 -7.48 26.85 -1.54
C ALA A 83 -7.42 26.53 -3.05
N ARG A 84 -7.35 27.55 -3.89
CA ARG A 84 -7.28 27.41 -5.36
C ARG A 84 -6.00 26.73 -5.83
N SER A 85 -4.85 27.07 -5.26
CA SER A 85 -3.59 26.40 -5.59
C SER A 85 -3.59 24.95 -5.14
N SER A 86 -4.18 24.66 -3.97
CA SER A 86 -4.35 23.31 -3.44
C SER A 86 -5.21 22.45 -4.36
N MET A 87 -6.33 22.98 -4.87
CA MET A 87 -7.16 22.30 -5.87
C MET A 87 -6.37 21.94 -7.13
N ARG A 88 -5.59 22.90 -7.64
CA ARG A 88 -4.83 22.72 -8.89
C ARG A 88 -3.65 21.76 -8.78
N CYS A 89 -3.10 21.55 -7.57
CA CYS A 89 -2.00 20.62 -7.34
C CYS A 89 -2.45 19.30 -6.66
N GLY A 90 -3.77 19.04 -6.59
CA GLY A 90 -4.31 17.79 -6.06
C GLY A 90 -4.29 17.66 -4.54
N ARG A 91 -4.06 18.77 -3.82
CA ARG A 91 -4.02 18.79 -2.35
C ARG A 91 -5.39 19.15 -1.78
N TYR A 92 -6.37 18.31 -2.06
CA TYR A 92 -7.79 18.62 -1.83
C TYR A 92 -8.16 18.82 -0.36
N ASN A 93 -7.52 18.11 0.59
CA ASN A 93 -7.74 18.34 2.02
C ASN A 93 -7.40 19.77 2.46
N GLN A 94 -6.31 20.34 1.95
CA GLN A 94 -5.96 21.74 2.23
C GLN A 94 -6.93 22.72 1.57
N ALA A 95 -7.38 22.39 0.38
CA ALA A 95 -8.39 23.21 -0.28
C ALA A 95 -9.66 23.29 0.57
N VAL A 96 -10.17 22.15 1.05
CA VAL A 96 -11.33 22.10 1.95
C VAL A 96 -11.10 22.94 3.18
N MET A 97 -10.01 22.71 3.92
CA MET A 97 -9.73 23.49 5.16
C MET A 97 -9.68 25.00 4.93
N ALA A 98 -9.16 25.43 3.79
CA ALA A 98 -9.07 26.84 3.46
C ALA A 98 -10.43 27.41 3.04
N TYR A 99 -11.23 26.65 2.26
CA TYR A 99 -12.58 27.07 1.90
C TYR A 99 -13.54 27.06 3.10
N GLU A 100 -13.43 26.09 4.02
CA GLU A 100 -14.23 26.06 5.25
C GLU A 100 -14.02 27.32 6.09
N ARG A 101 -12.75 27.73 6.30
CA ARG A 101 -12.46 29.00 7.00
C ARG A 101 -13.10 30.20 6.30
N LEU A 102 -13.07 30.24 4.98
CA LEU A 102 -13.65 31.31 4.21
C LEU A 102 -15.19 31.31 4.29
N THR A 103 -15.83 30.13 4.23
CA THR A 103 -17.28 30.02 4.34
C THR A 103 -17.77 30.29 5.76
N GLU A 104 -17.00 30.00 6.80
CA GLU A 104 -17.28 30.37 8.18
C GLU A 104 -17.27 31.90 8.33
N LYS A 105 -16.29 32.56 7.73
CA LYS A 105 -16.16 34.03 7.77
C LYS A 105 -17.16 34.75 6.86
N TYR A 106 -17.48 34.16 5.71
CA TYR A 106 -18.37 34.71 4.69
C TYR A 106 -19.53 33.76 4.36
N PRO A 107 -20.46 33.52 5.30
CA PRO A 107 -21.49 32.50 5.14
C PRO A 107 -22.54 32.83 4.05
N SER A 108 -22.55 34.05 3.53
CA SER A 108 -23.49 34.49 2.50
C SER A 108 -22.90 34.51 1.09
N GLU A 109 -21.66 34.05 0.89
CA GLU A 109 -21.00 34.06 -0.40
C GLU A 109 -21.16 32.73 -1.15
N PRO A 110 -22.09 32.63 -2.14
CA PRO A 110 -22.40 31.35 -2.78
C PRO A 110 -21.24 30.76 -3.62
N VAL A 111 -20.33 31.62 -4.12
CA VAL A 111 -19.18 31.18 -4.91
C VAL A 111 -18.23 30.34 -4.06
N LEU A 112 -18.03 30.68 -2.79
CA LEU A 112 -17.18 29.91 -1.88
C LEU A 112 -17.74 28.52 -1.63
N TYR A 113 -19.06 28.38 -1.49
CA TYR A 113 -19.69 27.07 -1.35
C TYR A 113 -19.60 26.23 -2.63
N SER A 114 -19.62 26.86 -3.80
CA SER A 114 -19.39 26.16 -5.08
C SER A 114 -17.97 25.62 -5.16
N GLU A 115 -16.96 26.42 -4.81
CA GLU A 115 -15.55 26.01 -4.80
C GLU A 115 -15.29 24.94 -3.70
N LEU A 116 -15.92 25.08 -2.53
CA LEU A 116 -15.88 24.10 -1.43
C LEU A 116 -16.49 22.76 -1.87
N ALA A 117 -17.65 22.78 -2.52
CA ALA A 117 -18.27 21.57 -3.05
C ALA A 117 -17.37 20.84 -4.03
N GLN A 118 -16.69 21.56 -4.92
CA GLN A 118 -15.72 20.98 -5.85
C GLN A 118 -14.53 20.36 -5.10
N ALA A 119 -14.07 20.95 -4.00
CA ALA A 119 -13.00 20.42 -3.18
C ALA A 119 -13.43 19.14 -2.45
N TYR A 120 -14.62 19.10 -1.87
CA TYR A 120 -15.18 17.88 -1.29
C TYR A 120 -15.40 16.78 -2.32
N MET A 121 -15.82 17.14 -3.53
CA MET A 121 -15.95 16.19 -4.64
C MET A 121 -14.62 15.55 -5.03
N ALA A 122 -13.57 16.36 -5.08
CA ALA A 122 -12.24 15.88 -5.39
C ALA A 122 -11.68 14.98 -4.28
N LEU A 123 -12.17 15.12 -3.04
CA LEU A 123 -11.92 14.24 -1.89
C LEU A 123 -12.84 13.03 -1.86
N GLU A 124 -13.80 12.95 -2.80
CA GLU A 124 -14.84 11.95 -2.80
C GLU A 124 -15.77 12.02 -1.56
N ASP A 125 -15.80 13.15 -0.86
CA ASP A 125 -16.73 13.43 0.23
C ASP A 125 -18.02 14.02 -0.35
N ARG A 126 -18.90 13.11 -0.77
CA ARG A 126 -20.19 13.47 -1.38
C ARG A 126 -21.10 14.25 -0.42
N VAL A 127 -21.14 13.86 0.83
CA VAL A 127 -22.08 14.42 1.80
C VAL A 127 -21.78 15.88 2.02
N SER A 128 -20.54 16.18 2.31
CA SER A 128 -20.09 17.56 2.49
C SER A 128 -20.25 18.37 1.18
N ALA A 129 -20.00 17.74 0.02
CA ALA A 129 -20.23 18.36 -1.28
C ALA A 129 -21.72 18.70 -1.50
N GLU A 130 -22.65 17.76 -1.25
CA GLU A 130 -24.10 17.98 -1.35
C GLU A 130 -24.57 19.07 -0.38
N GLN A 131 -24.06 19.09 0.85
CA GLN A 131 -24.39 20.14 1.84
C GLN A 131 -23.91 21.52 1.38
N ALA A 132 -22.67 21.62 0.91
CA ALA A 132 -22.13 22.87 0.39
C ALA A 132 -22.95 23.36 -0.82
N MET A 133 -23.34 22.46 -1.74
CA MET A 133 -24.18 22.79 -2.88
C MET A 133 -25.60 23.19 -2.47
N ALA A 134 -26.18 22.51 -1.49
CA ALA A 134 -27.51 22.92 -0.95
C ALA A 134 -27.46 24.31 -0.36
N THR A 135 -26.41 24.63 0.40
CA THR A 135 -26.19 25.98 0.93
C THR A 135 -26.04 27.02 -0.18
N MET A 136 -25.19 26.72 -1.19
CA MET A 136 -25.00 27.59 -2.35
C MET A 136 -26.33 27.90 -3.06
N ARG A 137 -27.19 26.89 -3.29
CA ARG A 137 -28.51 27.06 -3.93
C ARG A 137 -29.48 27.89 -3.08
N SER A 138 -29.45 27.70 -1.78
CA SER A 138 -30.28 28.49 -0.86
C SER A 138 -29.91 29.96 -0.90
N LEU A 139 -28.64 30.28 -1.07
CA LEU A 139 -28.12 31.64 -1.18
C LEU A 139 -28.36 32.27 -2.55
N ASN A 140 -28.24 31.51 -3.63
CA ASN A 140 -28.52 32.01 -4.99
C ASN A 140 -28.98 30.86 -5.92
N PRO A 141 -30.31 30.70 -6.11
CA PRO A 141 -30.88 29.62 -6.92
C PRO A 141 -30.49 29.63 -8.40
N ASN A 142 -30.03 30.74 -8.92
CA ASN A 142 -29.76 30.92 -10.35
C ASN A 142 -28.26 30.88 -10.69
N ILE A 143 -27.39 30.77 -9.71
CA ILE A 143 -25.95 30.76 -9.96
C ILE A 143 -25.52 29.42 -10.61
N ASN A 144 -24.96 29.49 -11.80
CA ASN A 144 -24.36 28.32 -12.52
C ASN A 144 -25.22 27.02 -12.49
N LYS A 145 -26.57 27.16 -12.65
CA LYS A 145 -27.49 26.03 -12.51
C LYS A 145 -27.07 24.80 -13.39
N ALA A 146 -26.68 25.03 -14.65
CA ALA A 146 -26.31 23.97 -15.56
C ALA A 146 -25.03 23.24 -15.14
N ASP A 147 -24.03 23.95 -14.61
CA ASP A 147 -22.76 23.36 -14.15
C ASP A 147 -22.96 22.63 -12.82
N ASN A 148 -23.84 23.16 -11.96
CA ASN A 148 -24.20 22.53 -10.69
C ASN A 148 -25.03 21.26 -10.89
N ASP A 149 -25.94 21.25 -11.86
CA ASP A 149 -26.72 20.04 -12.18
C ASP A 149 -25.83 18.96 -12.80
N ARG A 150 -24.87 19.33 -13.65
CA ARG A 150 -23.83 18.39 -14.14
C ARG A 150 -22.94 17.87 -13.02
N LEU A 151 -22.59 18.74 -12.09
CA LEU A 151 -21.78 18.40 -10.94
C LEU A 151 -22.51 17.40 -10.03
N LEU A 152 -23.80 17.62 -9.76
CA LEU A 152 -24.64 16.69 -8.99
C LEU A 152 -24.84 15.37 -9.72
N ASP A 153 -25.12 15.39 -11.02
CA ASP A 153 -25.27 14.17 -11.84
C ASP A 153 -23.96 13.36 -11.84
N SER A 154 -22.81 14.03 -11.87
CA SER A 154 -21.51 13.37 -11.74
C SER A 154 -21.28 12.78 -10.35
N LEU A 155 -21.80 13.44 -9.29
CA LEU A 155 -21.80 12.92 -7.93
C LEU A 155 -22.73 11.70 -7.80
N GLU A 156 -23.96 11.81 -8.31
CA GLU A 156 -24.93 10.70 -8.25
C GLU A 156 -24.42 9.46 -8.97
N LYS A 157 -23.76 9.60 -10.11
CA LYS A 157 -23.16 8.49 -10.84
C LYS A 157 -21.92 7.90 -10.14
N ARG A 158 -21.18 8.70 -9.37
CA ARG A 158 -19.98 8.25 -8.64
C ARG A 158 -20.25 7.56 -7.32
N TYR A 159 -21.42 7.81 -6.71
CA TYR A 159 -21.71 7.43 -5.33
C TYR A 159 -22.97 6.60 -5.18
N ASP A 160 -23.07 5.56 -5.96
CA ASP A 160 -23.88 4.44 -5.56
C ASP A 160 -23.43 3.93 -4.18
N HIS A 161 -24.31 3.30 -3.44
CA HIS A 161 -23.96 2.60 -2.19
C HIS A 161 -22.81 1.60 -2.38
N TRP A 162 -22.45 1.34 -3.60
CA TRP A 162 -21.42 0.41 -4.03
C TRP A 162 -20.23 1.12 -4.67
N GLN A 163 -19.03 0.71 -4.29
CA GLN A 163 -17.79 1.00 -5.00
C GLN A 163 -17.25 -0.33 -5.51
N VAL A 164 -17.00 -0.40 -6.80
CA VAL A 164 -16.43 -1.60 -7.43
C VAL A 164 -15.26 -1.17 -8.27
N HIS A 165 -14.10 -1.74 -7.98
CA HIS A 165 -12.88 -1.53 -8.73
C HIS A 165 -12.30 -2.88 -9.11
N GLY A 166 -11.98 -3.05 -10.37
CA GLY A 166 -11.38 -4.28 -10.85
C GLY A 166 -10.18 -4.04 -11.73
N LYS A 167 -9.28 -5.02 -11.77
CA LYS A 167 -8.13 -5.04 -12.66
C LYS A 167 -7.87 -6.44 -13.15
N LEU A 168 -7.86 -6.62 -14.47
CA LEU A 168 -7.44 -7.84 -15.13
C LEU A 168 -6.06 -7.62 -15.76
N ARG A 169 -5.17 -8.60 -15.63
CA ARG A 169 -3.81 -8.57 -16.18
C ARG A 169 -3.51 -9.86 -16.89
N THR A 170 -2.87 -9.78 -18.05
CA THR A 170 -2.35 -10.96 -18.74
C THR A 170 -1.06 -10.61 -19.46
N GLY A 171 -0.19 -11.57 -19.61
CA GLY A 171 1.08 -11.35 -20.27
C GLY A 171 1.98 -12.56 -20.29
N LEU A 172 3.20 -12.30 -20.72
CA LEU A 172 4.28 -13.27 -20.76
C LEU A 172 5.23 -13.04 -19.59
N LEU A 173 5.87 -14.11 -19.14
CA LEU A 173 6.89 -14.04 -18.11
C LEU A 173 8.05 -14.97 -18.45
N TYR A 174 9.22 -14.61 -17.94
CA TYR A 174 10.39 -15.49 -17.85
C TYR A 174 10.79 -15.58 -16.39
N ASP A 175 10.94 -16.79 -15.89
CA ASP A 175 11.40 -17.09 -14.55
C ASP A 175 12.68 -17.94 -14.66
N SER A 176 13.81 -17.42 -14.17
CA SER A 176 15.09 -18.12 -14.24
C SER A 176 15.20 -19.30 -13.28
N ASN A 177 14.28 -19.39 -12.31
CA ASN A 177 14.24 -20.47 -11.31
C ASN A 177 12.78 -20.85 -10.99
N ALA A 178 12.05 -21.32 -11.98
CA ALA A 178 10.67 -21.76 -11.83
C ALA A 178 10.52 -23.00 -10.93
N THR A 179 11.60 -23.73 -10.70
CA THR A 179 11.64 -24.90 -9.82
C THR A 179 11.89 -24.54 -8.35
N PHE A 180 12.21 -23.28 -8.05
CA PHE A 180 12.71 -22.87 -6.73
C PHE A 180 13.88 -23.74 -6.25
N GLY A 181 14.67 -24.23 -7.21
CA GLY A 181 15.83 -25.07 -6.95
C GLY A 181 16.96 -24.31 -6.29
N PRO A 182 17.78 -24.98 -5.47
CA PRO A 182 18.93 -24.36 -4.85
C PRO A 182 19.99 -23.98 -5.90
N SER A 183 20.81 -22.98 -5.58
CA SER A 183 21.91 -22.52 -6.44
C SER A 183 23.04 -23.55 -6.56
N SER A 184 23.04 -24.62 -5.74
CA SER A 184 23.97 -25.71 -5.79
C SER A 184 23.26 -27.05 -5.72
N THR A 185 23.61 -27.96 -6.62
CA THR A 185 23.10 -29.33 -6.63
C THR A 185 23.86 -30.26 -5.69
N THR A 186 24.85 -29.74 -4.96
CA THR A 186 25.63 -30.50 -3.99
C THR A 186 25.55 -29.84 -2.61
N MET A 187 25.40 -30.68 -1.60
CA MET A 187 25.42 -30.28 -0.20
C MET A 187 26.62 -30.90 0.49
N ASP A 188 27.49 -30.11 1.10
CA ASP A 188 28.59 -30.56 1.93
C ASP A 188 28.11 -30.67 3.39
N LEU A 189 28.08 -31.88 3.91
CA LEU A 189 27.71 -32.22 5.28
C LEU A 189 28.94 -32.67 6.06
N GLY A 190 29.89 -31.77 6.24
CA GLY A 190 31.18 -32.05 6.84
C GLY A 190 32.03 -32.96 5.96
N THR A 191 32.13 -34.26 6.30
CA THR A 191 32.91 -35.26 5.51
C THR A 191 32.13 -35.86 4.35
N TRP A 192 30.83 -35.61 4.23
CA TRP A 192 29.95 -36.16 3.21
C TRP A 192 29.53 -35.10 2.22
N ARG A 193 29.62 -35.43 0.92
CA ARG A 193 29.02 -34.63 -0.14
C ARG A 193 27.82 -35.37 -0.70
N VAL A 194 26.63 -34.78 -0.55
CA VAL A 194 25.38 -35.32 -1.08
C VAL A 194 25.06 -34.59 -2.37
N SER A 195 24.83 -35.35 -3.44
CA SER A 195 24.29 -34.81 -4.68
C SER A 195 22.75 -34.74 -4.56
N LEU A 196 22.16 -33.64 -5.00
CA LEU A 196 20.72 -33.40 -5.07
C LEU A 196 20.31 -33.44 -6.56
N PRO A 197 20.24 -34.65 -7.19
CA PRO A 197 19.84 -34.77 -8.59
C PRO A 197 18.42 -34.21 -8.72
N ASP A 198 18.09 -33.57 -9.83
CA ASP A 198 16.81 -33.00 -10.16
C ASP A 198 16.34 -31.81 -9.29
N SER A 199 17.19 -31.29 -8.41
CA SER A 199 16.90 -30.10 -7.61
C SER A 199 17.36 -28.78 -8.28
N GLU A 200 17.90 -28.85 -9.48
CA GLU A 200 18.48 -27.71 -10.19
C GLU A 200 17.46 -26.57 -10.42
N ALA A 201 17.97 -25.35 -10.32
CA ALA A 201 17.25 -24.17 -10.79
C ALA A 201 17.01 -24.26 -12.30
N LYS A 202 15.77 -24.33 -12.74
CA LYS A 202 15.40 -24.37 -14.16
C LYS A 202 14.63 -23.13 -14.54
N GLY A 203 15.11 -22.45 -15.57
CA GLY A 203 14.43 -21.29 -16.14
C GLY A 203 13.37 -21.71 -17.15
N THR A 204 12.27 -20.96 -17.19
CA THR A 204 11.20 -21.22 -18.16
C THR A 204 10.51 -19.93 -18.60
N PHE A 205 9.98 -19.95 -19.82
CA PHE A 205 9.02 -18.97 -20.28
C PHE A 205 7.62 -19.45 -19.95
N GLY A 206 6.73 -18.50 -19.68
CA GLY A 206 5.36 -18.82 -19.39
C GLY A 206 4.43 -17.65 -19.68
N ALA A 207 3.18 -17.86 -19.38
CA ALA A 207 2.14 -16.83 -19.41
C ALA A 207 1.51 -16.67 -18.03
N TYR A 208 0.92 -15.51 -17.78
CA TYR A 208 0.16 -15.29 -16.56
C TYR A 208 -1.18 -14.62 -16.83
N LEU A 209 -2.12 -14.91 -15.94
CA LEU A 209 -3.42 -14.24 -15.85
C LEU A 209 -3.62 -13.81 -14.39
N GLY A 210 -3.89 -12.54 -14.16
CA GLY A 210 -4.18 -12.00 -12.84
C GLY A 210 -5.49 -11.24 -12.85
N ALA A 211 -6.22 -11.32 -11.75
CA ALA A 211 -7.46 -10.58 -11.53
C ALA A 211 -7.49 -10.02 -10.12
N ASN A 212 -7.96 -8.79 -9.98
CA ASN A 212 -8.26 -8.15 -8.71
C ASN A 212 -9.66 -7.56 -8.79
N LEU A 213 -10.43 -7.72 -7.74
CA LEU A 213 -11.73 -7.09 -7.56
C LEU A 213 -11.83 -6.57 -6.14
N ASP A 214 -12.08 -5.28 -5.98
CA ASP A 214 -12.35 -4.63 -4.71
C ASP A 214 -13.78 -4.12 -4.72
N VAL A 215 -14.53 -4.42 -3.67
CA VAL A 215 -15.92 -4.02 -3.50
C VAL A 215 -16.09 -3.34 -2.16
N GLY A 216 -16.71 -2.19 -2.15
CA GLY A 216 -17.14 -1.48 -0.95
C GLY A 216 -18.64 -1.25 -0.99
N TRP A 217 -19.30 -1.37 0.15
CA TRP A 217 -20.71 -1.05 0.32
C TRP A 217 -20.94 -0.30 1.64
N LYS A 218 -21.85 0.67 1.62
CA LYS A 218 -22.30 1.38 2.81
C LYS A 218 -23.83 1.48 2.85
N SER A 219 -24.40 1.32 4.05
CA SER A 219 -25.84 1.33 4.24
C SER A 219 -26.46 2.72 4.13
N GLU A 220 -25.75 3.72 4.62
CA GLU A 220 -26.16 5.12 4.64
C GLU A 220 -25.11 5.99 3.97
N ARG A 221 -25.52 7.08 3.35
CA ARG A 221 -24.62 7.98 2.61
C ARG A 221 -23.59 8.64 3.51
N ASP A 222 -23.97 8.91 4.76
CA ASP A 222 -23.22 9.73 5.72
C ASP A 222 -22.40 8.91 6.70
N THR A 223 -22.52 7.57 6.64
CA THR A 223 -21.76 6.71 7.54
C THR A 223 -20.29 6.65 7.13
N PRO A 224 -19.35 6.79 8.08
CA PRO A 224 -17.92 6.56 7.82
C PRO A 224 -17.60 5.06 7.68
N TRP A 225 -18.58 4.18 7.92
CA TRP A 225 -18.40 2.73 7.91
C TRP A 225 -18.76 2.12 6.57
N TRP A 226 -17.88 1.27 6.09
CA TRP A 226 -18.02 0.48 4.87
C TRP A 226 -17.94 -1.00 5.19
N ILE A 227 -18.74 -1.81 4.57
CA ILE A 227 -18.45 -3.22 4.38
C ILE A 227 -17.58 -3.32 3.14
N VAL A 228 -16.41 -3.93 3.26
CA VAL A 228 -15.45 -4.06 2.16
C VAL A 228 -15.13 -5.51 1.90
N GLY A 229 -14.91 -5.84 0.64
CA GLY A 229 -14.45 -7.15 0.23
C GLY A 229 -13.43 -7.02 -0.89
N ASP A 230 -12.50 -7.96 -0.96
CA ASP A 230 -11.64 -8.13 -2.11
C ASP A 230 -11.55 -9.59 -2.53
N ALA A 231 -11.35 -9.78 -3.82
CA ALA A 231 -10.98 -11.06 -4.40
C ALA A 231 -9.81 -10.84 -5.34
N GLN A 232 -8.78 -11.67 -5.22
CA GLN A 232 -7.58 -11.58 -6.04
C GLN A 232 -7.21 -12.98 -6.52
N GLY A 233 -6.66 -13.06 -7.72
CA GLY A 233 -6.18 -14.32 -8.26
C GLY A 233 -5.01 -14.10 -9.21
N LEU A 234 -4.12 -15.06 -9.24
CA LEU A 234 -2.99 -15.14 -10.17
C LEU A 234 -2.78 -16.58 -10.57
N ALA A 235 -2.80 -16.84 -11.87
CA ALA A 235 -2.39 -18.11 -12.44
C ALA A 235 -1.16 -17.87 -13.33
N ARG A 236 -0.14 -18.71 -13.18
CA ARG A 236 1.05 -18.75 -14.04
C ARG A 236 1.15 -20.12 -14.66
N GLY A 237 1.23 -20.19 -15.98
CA GLY A 237 1.51 -21.41 -16.71
C GLY A 237 2.91 -21.37 -17.31
N ASN A 238 3.64 -22.46 -17.21
CA ASN A 238 4.96 -22.62 -17.82
C ASN A 238 4.81 -23.25 -19.21
N GLY A 239 5.59 -22.75 -20.19
CA GLY A 239 5.51 -23.19 -21.58
C GLY A 239 6.38 -24.39 -21.94
N ASP A 240 7.14 -24.92 -21.02
CA ASP A 240 8.07 -26.03 -21.29
C ASP A 240 7.45 -27.39 -20.93
N SER A 241 7.02 -28.11 -21.95
CA SER A 241 6.45 -29.46 -21.82
C SER A 241 7.49 -30.52 -21.46
N SER A 242 8.80 -30.25 -21.58
CA SER A 242 9.84 -31.16 -21.15
C SER A 242 10.00 -31.23 -19.63
N LEU A 243 9.31 -30.35 -18.91
CA LEU A 243 9.22 -30.34 -17.45
C LEU A 243 8.04 -31.20 -16.94
N ASP A 244 7.36 -31.93 -17.83
CA ASP A 244 6.05 -32.55 -17.57
C ASP A 244 6.02 -33.59 -16.46
N ASP A 245 7.14 -34.22 -16.13
CA ASP A 245 7.08 -35.33 -15.18
C ASP A 245 7.34 -34.96 -13.71
N VAL A 246 7.97 -33.83 -13.42
CA VAL A 246 8.29 -33.47 -12.02
C VAL A 246 8.20 -31.97 -11.74
N HIS A 247 8.22 -31.09 -12.74
CA HIS A 247 8.54 -29.69 -12.54
C HIS A 247 7.74 -28.68 -13.36
N SER A 248 6.70 -29.05 -14.10
CA SER A 248 5.84 -28.07 -14.78
C SER A 248 4.97 -27.36 -13.74
N ARG A 249 5.48 -26.24 -13.23
CA ARG A 249 4.80 -25.54 -12.15
C ARG A 249 3.92 -24.45 -12.70
N THR A 250 2.66 -24.78 -12.91
CA THR A 250 1.62 -23.76 -12.79
C THR A 250 1.56 -23.38 -11.32
N THR A 251 1.66 -22.11 -11.03
CA THR A 251 1.41 -21.57 -9.70
C THR A 251 0.08 -20.85 -9.74
N GLU A 252 -0.83 -21.31 -8.91
CA GLU A 252 -2.12 -20.65 -8.74
C GLU A 252 -2.19 -20.07 -7.33
N TRP A 253 -2.59 -18.83 -7.26
CA TRP A 253 -2.83 -18.15 -6.02
C TRP A 253 -4.19 -17.47 -6.09
N GLY A 254 -4.97 -17.65 -5.05
CA GLY A 254 -6.24 -16.98 -4.87
C GLY A 254 -6.39 -16.43 -3.47
N ARG A 255 -7.02 -15.28 -3.35
CA ARG A 255 -7.34 -14.64 -2.10
C ARG A 255 -8.75 -14.10 -2.15
N ALA A 256 -9.48 -14.21 -1.04
CA ALA A 256 -10.70 -13.47 -0.78
C ALA A 256 -10.67 -12.91 0.63
N ALA A 257 -11.17 -11.71 0.82
CA ALA A 257 -11.30 -11.09 2.13
C ALA A 257 -12.60 -10.29 2.23
N VAL A 258 -13.15 -10.23 3.44
CA VAL A 258 -14.33 -9.41 3.75
C VAL A 258 -14.16 -8.78 5.12
N GLY A 259 -14.63 -7.56 5.29
CA GLY A 259 -14.49 -6.86 6.56
C GLY A 259 -15.15 -5.50 6.62
N LEU A 260 -14.70 -4.72 7.56
CA LEU A 260 -15.19 -3.38 7.85
C LEU A 260 -14.09 -2.36 7.66
N ARG A 261 -14.42 -1.26 7.05
CA ARG A 261 -13.56 -0.09 6.90
C ARG A 261 -14.23 1.11 7.55
N HIS A 262 -13.49 1.80 8.38
CA HIS A 262 -13.84 3.12 8.90
C HIS A 262 -12.97 4.14 8.20
N LEU A 263 -13.59 5.10 7.53
CA LEU A 263 -12.90 6.12 6.74
C LEU A 263 -13.28 7.51 7.25
N THR A 264 -12.25 8.30 7.56
CA THR A 264 -12.36 9.74 7.86
C THR A 264 -11.42 10.52 6.94
N PRO A 265 -11.49 11.84 6.88
CA PRO A 265 -10.57 12.63 6.04
C PRO A 265 -9.08 12.41 6.31
N THR A 266 -8.73 12.01 7.52
CA THR A 266 -7.33 11.83 7.94
C THR A 266 -6.94 10.41 8.32
N THR A 267 -7.91 9.51 8.50
CA THR A 267 -7.64 8.14 8.94
C THR A 267 -8.46 7.12 8.17
N MET A 268 -7.87 5.97 7.93
CA MET A 268 -8.56 4.77 7.48
C MET A 268 -8.19 3.63 8.40
N PHE A 269 -9.19 2.97 8.94
CA PHE A 269 -9.03 1.70 9.65
C PHE A 269 -9.79 0.62 8.90
N ASP A 270 -9.10 -0.46 8.55
CA ASP A 270 -9.62 -1.56 7.77
C ASP A 270 -9.35 -2.87 8.54
N LEU A 271 -10.37 -3.63 8.86
CA LEU A 271 -10.29 -4.92 9.53
C LEU A 271 -11.02 -5.96 8.68
N ARG A 272 -10.31 -7.00 8.24
CA ARG A 272 -10.87 -8.04 7.38
C ARG A 272 -10.57 -9.44 7.91
N LEU A 273 -11.39 -10.37 7.55
CA LEU A 273 -11.10 -11.80 7.57
C LEU A 273 -10.75 -12.22 6.15
N LYS A 274 -9.59 -12.81 5.98
CA LYS A 274 -9.09 -13.28 4.69
C LYS A 274 -8.95 -14.79 4.65
N SER A 275 -9.03 -15.33 3.44
CA SER A 275 -8.63 -16.70 3.11
C SER A 275 -7.82 -16.68 1.83
N GLU A 276 -6.72 -17.38 1.83
CA GLU A 276 -5.77 -17.48 0.72
C GLU A 276 -5.50 -18.95 0.42
N VAL A 277 -5.33 -19.25 -0.85
CA VAL A 277 -4.93 -20.59 -1.34
C VAL A 277 -3.75 -20.39 -2.28
N PHE A 278 -2.69 -21.13 -2.03
CA PHE A 278 -1.57 -21.30 -2.95
C PHE A 278 -1.58 -22.74 -3.44
N ASP A 279 -1.67 -22.93 -4.72
CA ASP A 279 -1.48 -24.21 -5.36
C ASP A 279 -0.18 -24.19 -6.16
N TYR A 280 0.76 -25.00 -5.71
CA TYR A 280 1.94 -25.36 -6.50
C TYR A 280 1.66 -26.73 -7.07
N GLN A 281 1.10 -26.82 -8.28
CA GLN A 281 0.78 -28.10 -8.92
C GLN A 281 1.88 -29.10 -8.68
N TRP A 282 1.53 -30.27 -8.11
CA TRP A 282 2.40 -31.37 -7.72
C TRP A 282 2.98 -31.35 -6.31
N TYR A 283 3.35 -30.20 -5.77
CA TYR A 283 4.13 -30.22 -4.56
C TYR A 283 3.32 -29.92 -3.31
N GLN A 284 2.51 -28.89 -3.30
CA GLN A 284 1.85 -28.47 -2.07
C GLN A 284 0.73 -27.46 -2.27
N ASN A 285 -0.42 -27.71 -1.68
CA ASN A 285 -1.44 -26.71 -1.49
C ASN A 285 -1.31 -26.14 -0.09
N VAL A 286 -1.31 -24.82 0.01
CA VAL A 286 -1.26 -24.09 1.26
C VAL A 286 -2.52 -23.26 1.37
N THR A 287 -3.28 -23.44 2.43
CA THR A 287 -4.37 -22.54 2.78
C THR A 287 -3.95 -21.69 3.95
N ALA A 288 -4.24 -20.38 3.88
CA ALA A 288 -3.99 -19.44 4.95
C ALA A 288 -5.27 -18.65 5.23
N SER A 289 -5.71 -18.61 6.47
CA SER A 289 -6.92 -17.88 6.83
C SER A 289 -6.75 -17.18 8.16
N GLY A 290 -7.29 -15.95 8.27
CA GLY A 290 -7.22 -15.22 9.51
C GLY A 290 -7.52 -13.73 9.36
N PRO A 291 -7.44 -12.98 10.45
CA PRO A 291 -7.64 -11.54 10.44
C PRO A 291 -6.45 -10.79 9.87
N GLU A 292 -6.77 -9.72 9.18
CA GLU A 292 -5.82 -8.66 8.80
C GLU A 292 -6.38 -7.30 9.18
N ALA A 293 -5.50 -6.40 9.60
CA ALA A 293 -5.86 -5.03 9.92
C ALA A 293 -4.88 -4.06 9.25
N THR A 294 -5.42 -2.96 8.76
CA THR A 294 -4.63 -1.84 8.25
C THR A 294 -5.14 -0.55 8.88
N TRP A 295 -4.24 0.21 9.46
CA TRP A 295 -4.51 1.56 9.93
C TRP A 295 -3.62 2.53 9.16
N LEU A 296 -4.23 3.46 8.46
CA LEU A 296 -3.57 4.55 7.76
C LEU A 296 -3.93 5.86 8.46
N TRP A 297 -2.92 6.64 8.76
CA TRP A 297 -3.06 7.99 9.28
C TRP A 297 -2.35 8.98 8.36
N ALA A 298 -3.10 9.89 7.77
CA ALA A 298 -2.59 11.04 7.03
C ALA A 298 -2.17 12.12 8.04
N VAL A 299 -0.92 12.06 8.48
CA VAL A 299 -0.32 13.04 9.41
C VAL A 299 -0.31 14.44 8.78
N SER A 300 -0.12 14.48 7.48
CA SER A 300 -0.26 15.65 6.62
C SER A 300 -0.60 15.18 5.21
N PRO A 301 -0.96 16.06 4.27
CA PRO A 301 -1.24 15.66 2.90
C PRO A 301 -0.10 14.92 2.20
N SER A 302 1.13 15.22 2.59
CA SER A 302 2.30 14.59 1.99
C SER A 302 2.91 13.46 2.84
N TRP A 303 2.44 13.25 4.08
CA TRP A 303 2.97 12.23 4.98
C TRP A 303 1.89 11.31 5.52
N HIS A 304 2.00 10.03 5.23
CA HIS A 304 1.11 9.00 5.76
C HIS A 304 1.89 7.97 6.56
N LEU A 305 1.33 7.62 7.70
CA LEU A 305 1.79 6.53 8.54
C LEU A 305 0.83 5.35 8.33
N ILE A 306 1.39 4.16 8.08
CA ILE A 306 0.57 2.97 7.79
C ILE A 306 1.05 1.84 8.69
N THR A 307 0.14 1.30 9.48
CA THR A 307 0.37 0.08 10.29
C THR A 307 -0.43 -1.05 9.66
N ARG A 308 0.21 -2.20 9.44
CA ARG A 308 -0.46 -3.42 8.93
C ARG A 308 -0.16 -4.58 9.82
N GLY A 309 -1.17 -5.38 10.11
CA GLY A 309 -1.02 -6.61 10.86
C GLY A 309 -1.79 -7.74 10.22
N THR A 310 -1.23 -8.94 10.22
CA THR A 310 -1.90 -10.18 9.82
C THR A 310 -1.63 -11.27 10.83
N LEU A 311 -2.61 -12.12 11.04
CA LEU A 311 -2.47 -13.35 11.81
C LEU A 311 -3.17 -14.47 11.04
N ASP A 312 -2.39 -15.42 10.54
CA ASP A 312 -2.85 -16.50 9.67
C ASP A 312 -2.74 -17.84 10.36
N SER A 313 -3.77 -18.64 10.29
CA SER A 313 -3.67 -20.10 10.43
C SER A 313 -3.35 -20.68 9.07
N ARG A 314 -2.18 -21.33 8.94
CA ARG A 314 -1.76 -21.99 7.69
C ARG A 314 -1.84 -23.50 7.80
N ALA A 315 -2.38 -24.13 6.77
CA ALA A 315 -2.43 -25.56 6.62
C ALA A 315 -1.77 -25.95 5.29
N TYR A 316 -0.86 -26.92 5.38
CA TYR A 316 -0.05 -27.45 4.28
C TYR A 316 -0.53 -28.86 3.95
N SER A 317 -0.85 -29.15 2.69
CA SER A 317 -1.48 -30.42 2.29
C SER A 317 -0.56 -31.64 2.40
N ARG A 318 0.75 -31.44 2.28
CA ARG A 318 1.77 -32.52 2.30
C ARG A 318 2.82 -32.41 3.38
N ASP A 319 2.90 -31.28 4.06
CA ASP A 319 3.90 -31.00 5.10
C ASP A 319 3.19 -30.46 6.33
N GLY A 320 2.41 -31.33 6.98
CA GLY A 320 1.62 -30.97 8.18
C GLY A 320 2.47 -30.44 9.33
N ASP A 321 3.75 -30.76 9.36
CA ASP A 321 4.71 -30.24 10.35
C ASP A 321 4.82 -28.70 10.30
N ARG A 322 4.47 -28.08 9.16
CA ARG A 322 4.43 -26.63 8.97
C ARG A 322 3.07 -25.98 9.28
N ASN A 323 2.08 -26.78 9.62
CA ASN A 323 0.79 -26.22 10.06
C ASN A 323 0.99 -25.38 11.30
N GLY A 324 0.38 -24.18 11.32
CA GLY A 324 0.58 -23.32 12.46
C GLY A 324 0.03 -21.91 12.29
N ALA A 325 0.37 -21.06 13.23
CA ALA A 325 0.02 -19.65 13.24
C ALA A 325 1.20 -18.81 12.73
N TYR A 326 0.91 -17.92 11.81
CA TYR A 326 1.89 -17.02 11.21
C TYR A 326 1.40 -15.58 11.35
N TRP A 327 2.31 -14.66 11.61
CA TRP A 327 1.95 -13.26 11.82
C TRP A 327 2.92 -12.30 11.12
N THR A 328 2.39 -11.15 10.80
CA THR A 328 3.17 -10.01 10.33
C THR A 328 2.66 -8.76 11.02
N LEU A 329 3.55 -7.91 11.51
CA LEU A 329 3.24 -6.58 11.99
C LEU A 329 4.21 -5.59 11.36
N GLY A 330 3.72 -4.75 10.48
CA GLY A 330 4.54 -3.79 9.72
C GLY A 330 4.14 -2.35 9.99
N GLN A 331 5.16 -1.51 10.04
CA GLN A 331 5.04 -0.06 10.12
C GLN A 331 5.69 0.57 8.90
N TYR A 332 4.93 1.42 8.17
CA TYR A 332 5.37 2.04 6.94
C TYR A 332 5.15 3.54 7.01
N VAL A 333 6.06 4.28 6.41
CA VAL A 333 5.95 5.72 6.18
C VAL A 333 5.89 5.93 4.68
N ARG A 334 4.86 6.63 4.24
CA ARG A 334 4.66 7.02 2.84
C ARG A 334 4.72 8.54 2.74
N ARG A 335 5.47 9.03 1.76
CA ARG A 335 5.58 10.46 1.48
C ARG A 335 5.36 10.74 0.00
N PHE A 336 4.56 11.76 -0.29
CA PHE A 336 4.41 12.31 -1.62
C PHE A 336 5.40 13.45 -1.83
N LEU A 337 6.06 13.49 -2.99
CA LEU A 337 7.15 14.37 -3.32
C LEU A 337 6.85 15.18 -4.58
N GLY A 338 7.15 16.48 -4.53
CA GLY A 338 7.07 17.37 -5.68
C GLY A 338 5.67 17.58 -6.23
N GLU A 339 5.60 18.30 -7.34
CA GLU A 339 4.35 18.65 -8.03
C GLU A 339 3.70 17.45 -8.72
N SER A 340 4.52 16.52 -9.18
CA SER A 340 4.06 15.30 -9.85
C SER A 340 3.58 14.22 -8.88
N ASN A 341 3.55 14.49 -7.57
CA ASN A 341 3.15 13.52 -6.54
C ASN A 341 3.90 12.18 -6.65
N HIS A 342 5.23 12.23 -6.86
CA HIS A 342 6.05 11.04 -6.72
C HIS A 342 5.87 10.47 -5.31
N GLU A 343 5.86 9.16 -5.19
CA GLU A 343 5.65 8.50 -3.91
C GLU A 343 6.92 7.78 -3.47
N ILE A 344 7.34 7.95 -2.24
CA ILE A 344 8.31 7.09 -1.57
C ILE A 344 7.62 6.42 -0.38
N MET A 345 7.80 5.12 -0.24
CA MET A 345 7.35 4.35 0.91
C MET A 345 8.51 3.52 1.46
N VAL A 346 8.73 3.62 2.75
CA VAL A 346 9.69 2.79 3.49
C VAL A 346 8.97 2.11 4.63
N GLY A 347 9.37 0.90 4.95
CA GLY A 347 8.72 0.13 6.00
C GLY A 347 9.64 -0.88 6.67
N LEU A 348 9.24 -1.24 7.88
CA LEU A 348 9.83 -2.30 8.68
C LEU A 348 8.69 -3.19 9.19
N SER A 349 8.83 -4.49 8.99
CA SER A 349 7.87 -5.48 9.45
C SER A 349 8.55 -6.50 10.36
N TYR A 350 7.87 -6.89 11.42
CA TYR A 350 8.19 -8.05 12.23
C TYR A 350 7.34 -9.23 11.76
N VAL A 351 7.97 -10.35 11.50
CA VAL A 351 7.33 -11.56 10.96
C VAL A 351 7.62 -12.76 11.84
N GLY A 352 6.78 -13.78 11.78
CA GLY A 352 7.06 -15.01 12.49
C GLY A 352 6.05 -16.10 12.20
N GLY A 353 6.42 -17.31 12.61
CA GLY A 353 5.60 -18.52 12.51
C GLY A 353 5.80 -19.41 13.70
N ASN A 354 4.69 -19.98 14.19
CA ASN A 354 4.68 -20.97 15.26
C ASN A 354 4.01 -22.25 14.74
N THR A 355 4.78 -23.32 14.65
CA THR A 355 4.38 -24.63 14.16
C THR A 355 4.44 -25.61 15.32
N PRO A 356 3.28 -25.97 15.93
CA PRO A 356 3.23 -26.77 17.16
C PRO A 356 3.76 -28.20 16.99
N GLU A 357 3.63 -28.78 15.80
CA GLU A 357 4.06 -30.15 15.53
C GLU A 357 5.59 -30.27 15.43
N LYS A 358 6.26 -29.21 14.94
CA LYS A 358 7.72 -29.23 14.77
C LYS A 358 8.33 -27.87 15.05
N ALA A 359 8.95 -27.76 16.22
CA ALA A 359 9.54 -26.52 16.70
C ALA A 359 10.65 -25.97 15.79
N ASP A 360 11.33 -26.82 15.02
CA ASP A 360 12.39 -26.42 14.10
C ASP A 360 11.89 -25.47 12.99
N TYR A 361 10.61 -25.54 12.64
CA TYR A 361 9.99 -24.65 11.66
C TYR A 361 9.46 -23.34 12.25
N CYS A 362 9.45 -23.22 13.59
CA CYS A 362 9.15 -21.92 14.21
C CYS A 362 10.25 -20.93 13.83
N TYR A 363 9.83 -19.75 13.50
CA TYR A 363 10.78 -18.67 13.19
C TYR A 363 10.27 -17.32 13.65
N THR A 364 11.20 -16.39 13.79
CA THR A 364 10.96 -14.96 13.93
C THR A 364 11.91 -14.22 13.01
N GLY A 365 11.46 -13.09 12.52
CA GLY A 365 12.25 -12.32 11.56
C GLY A 365 11.78 -10.89 11.44
N TRP A 366 12.44 -10.17 10.56
CA TRP A 366 12.05 -8.83 10.17
C TRP A 366 12.29 -8.61 8.69
N GLU A 367 11.49 -7.74 8.09
CA GLU A 367 11.65 -7.29 6.72
C GLU A 367 11.73 -5.76 6.69
N ALA A 368 12.77 -5.23 6.09
CA ALA A 368 12.85 -3.81 5.72
C ALA A 368 12.57 -3.66 4.22
N SER A 369 11.76 -2.68 3.85
CA SER A 369 11.41 -2.45 2.45
C SER A 369 11.41 -0.97 2.10
N ALA A 370 11.72 -0.67 0.84
CA ALA A 370 11.58 0.64 0.25
C ALA A 370 11.03 0.53 -1.17
N ARG A 371 10.12 1.43 -1.51
CA ARG A 371 9.55 1.57 -2.85
C ARG A 371 9.48 3.04 -3.21
N LEU A 372 9.82 3.38 -4.44
CA LEU A 372 9.66 4.69 -5.03
C LEU A 372 8.72 4.57 -6.22
N VAL A 373 7.77 5.49 -6.36
CA VAL A 373 6.90 5.59 -7.54
C VAL A 373 7.16 6.94 -8.20
N LEU A 374 7.71 6.90 -9.40
CA LEU A 374 8.03 8.07 -10.21
C LEU A 374 6.97 8.22 -11.30
N LYS A 375 6.24 9.33 -11.26
CA LYS A 375 5.36 9.75 -12.36
C LYS A 375 6.21 10.43 -13.41
N LEU A 376 6.31 9.83 -14.57
CA LEU A 376 7.13 10.30 -15.68
C LEU A 376 6.26 10.96 -16.76
N PRO A 377 6.83 11.79 -17.67
CA PRO A 377 6.09 12.34 -18.80
C PRO A 377 5.49 11.25 -19.71
N LYS A 378 4.43 11.61 -20.44
CA LYS A 378 3.72 10.72 -21.39
C LYS A 378 3.07 9.52 -20.74
N ASP A 379 2.53 9.72 -19.52
CA ASP A 379 1.77 8.72 -18.78
C ASP A 379 2.55 7.44 -18.42
N PHE A 380 3.88 7.58 -18.29
CA PHE A 380 4.71 6.53 -17.74
C PHE A 380 4.81 6.63 -16.20
N GLU A 381 4.86 5.48 -15.57
CA GLU A 381 5.16 5.32 -14.15
C GLU A 381 6.28 4.31 -13.98
N LEU A 382 7.34 4.67 -13.24
CA LEU A 382 8.43 3.76 -12.88
C LEU A 382 8.43 3.55 -11.37
N ALA A 383 8.34 2.29 -10.94
CA ALA A 383 8.27 1.92 -9.53
C ALA A 383 9.41 0.94 -9.14
N PRO A 384 10.65 1.43 -8.89
CA PRO A 384 11.70 0.62 -8.30
C PRO A 384 11.40 0.29 -6.84
N PHE A 385 11.84 -0.90 -6.41
CA PHE A 385 11.71 -1.37 -5.04
C PHE A 385 12.90 -2.21 -4.61
N VAL A 386 13.07 -2.31 -3.29
CA VAL A 386 14.01 -3.20 -2.64
C VAL A 386 13.40 -3.67 -1.33
N SER A 387 13.60 -4.93 -0.97
CA SER A 387 13.37 -5.44 0.38
C SER A 387 14.49 -6.37 0.82
N PHE A 388 14.67 -6.41 2.13
CA PHE A 388 15.56 -7.33 2.82
C PHE A 388 14.80 -7.97 3.96
N GLU A 389 14.75 -9.30 3.97
CA GLU A 389 14.08 -10.12 4.98
C GLU A 389 15.13 -11.00 5.67
N ASN A 390 15.04 -11.11 6.99
CA ASN A 390 15.96 -11.90 7.78
C ASN A 390 15.17 -12.73 8.79
N ASP A 391 15.18 -14.08 8.59
CA ASP A 391 14.38 -15.02 9.35
C ASP A 391 15.28 -15.99 10.14
N TRP A 392 15.10 -16.02 11.45
CA TRP A 392 15.76 -16.94 12.37
C TRP A 392 14.82 -18.08 12.73
N TYR A 393 15.18 -19.29 12.33
CA TYR A 393 14.47 -20.52 12.66
C TYR A 393 15.00 -21.13 13.98
N ASN A 394 14.14 -21.86 14.69
CA ASN A 394 14.50 -22.48 15.95
C ASN A 394 15.28 -23.77 15.79
N GLY A 395 15.32 -24.33 14.58
CA GLY A 395 16.03 -25.56 14.30
C GLY A 395 16.68 -25.60 12.92
N PRO A 396 17.38 -26.69 12.60
CA PRO A 396 17.99 -26.92 11.30
C PRO A 396 16.92 -27.20 10.24
N ALA A 397 17.26 -26.99 8.98
CA ALA A 397 16.35 -27.27 7.87
C ALA A 397 16.15 -28.77 7.62
N THR A 398 17.18 -29.57 7.95
CA THR A 398 17.17 -31.03 7.84
C THR A 398 17.85 -31.69 9.07
N ALA A 399 17.50 -32.92 9.32
CA ALA A 399 18.14 -33.71 10.41
C ALA A 399 19.65 -33.91 10.23
N LEU A 400 20.21 -33.64 9.06
CA LEU A 400 21.62 -33.77 8.75
C LEU A 400 22.41 -32.49 9.06
N GLU A 401 21.75 -31.39 9.27
CA GLU A 401 22.37 -30.11 9.59
C GLU A 401 22.44 -29.91 11.11
N THR A 402 23.51 -29.28 11.57
CA THR A 402 23.75 -29.05 13.02
C THR A 402 23.48 -27.62 13.46
N SER A 403 23.39 -26.69 12.52
CA SER A 403 23.08 -25.28 12.77
C SER A 403 21.61 -24.99 12.52
N ASN A 404 21.05 -24.07 13.32
CA ASN A 404 19.73 -23.53 13.06
C ASN A 404 19.72 -22.78 11.73
N ARG A 405 18.62 -22.88 11.01
CA ARG A 405 18.45 -22.19 9.74
C ARG A 405 18.34 -20.69 9.95
N LEU A 406 19.07 -19.95 9.15
CA LEU A 406 18.98 -18.50 9.00
C LEU A 406 18.81 -18.18 7.52
N ASP A 407 17.76 -17.48 7.16
CA ASP A 407 17.52 -17.03 5.80
C ASP A 407 17.66 -15.51 5.72
N GLN A 408 18.45 -15.06 4.76
CA GLN A 408 18.64 -13.66 4.43
C GLN A 408 18.24 -13.43 2.97
N LYS A 409 17.08 -12.84 2.77
CA LYS A 409 16.48 -12.73 1.45
C LYS A 409 16.45 -11.29 0.97
N TRP A 410 17.09 -11.03 -0.14
CA TRP A 410 17.02 -9.78 -0.87
C TRP A 410 16.06 -9.89 -2.03
N ARG A 411 15.21 -8.90 -2.20
CA ARG A 411 14.40 -8.72 -3.41
C ARG A 411 14.61 -7.30 -3.90
N THR A 412 14.94 -7.16 -5.17
CA THR A 412 15.06 -5.85 -5.82
C THR A 412 14.46 -5.91 -7.21
N GLY A 413 13.92 -4.80 -7.67
CA GLY A 413 13.30 -4.77 -8.98
C GLY A 413 12.68 -3.43 -9.32
N ALA A 414 11.98 -3.42 -10.44
CA ALA A 414 11.22 -2.26 -10.89
C ALA A 414 10.02 -2.70 -11.73
N VAL A 415 8.96 -1.91 -11.66
CA VAL A 415 7.81 -2.00 -12.56
C VAL A 415 7.75 -0.71 -13.39
N LEU A 416 7.68 -0.84 -14.70
CA LEU A 416 7.40 0.24 -15.62
C LEU A 416 5.99 0.06 -16.16
N THR A 417 5.13 1.03 -15.92
CA THR A 417 3.75 1.06 -16.41
C THR A 417 3.60 2.21 -17.39
N TRP A 418 3.02 1.93 -18.55
CA TRP A 418 2.57 2.93 -19.49
C TRP A 418 1.05 2.94 -19.55
N HIS A 419 0.42 4.01 -19.10
CA HIS A 419 -1.02 4.22 -19.17
C HIS A 419 -1.39 4.69 -20.55
N ILE A 420 -1.98 3.79 -21.37
CA ILE A 420 -2.43 4.13 -22.74
C ILE A 420 -3.72 4.94 -22.66
N THR A 421 -4.60 4.56 -21.75
CA THR A 421 -5.84 5.25 -21.38
C THR A 421 -6.09 5.10 -19.89
N ASP A 422 -7.13 5.71 -19.35
CA ASP A 422 -7.53 5.52 -17.96
C ASP A 422 -7.82 4.04 -17.62
N ALA A 423 -8.29 3.26 -18.60
CA ALA A 423 -8.65 1.85 -18.43
C ALA A 423 -7.53 0.88 -18.82
N TRP A 424 -6.66 1.23 -19.76
CA TRP A 424 -5.67 0.31 -20.34
C TRP A 424 -4.24 0.72 -20.04
N SER A 425 -3.43 -0.23 -19.59
CA SER A 425 -1.99 -0.03 -19.39
C SER A 425 -1.16 -1.21 -19.90
N VAL A 426 0.08 -0.94 -20.23
CA VAL A 426 1.13 -1.95 -20.48
C VAL A 426 2.07 -1.94 -19.29
N GLU A 427 2.34 -3.11 -18.74
CA GLU A 427 3.20 -3.28 -17.58
C GLU A 427 4.39 -4.16 -17.92
N THR A 428 5.60 -3.68 -17.63
CA THR A 428 6.83 -4.48 -17.70
C THR A 428 7.45 -4.52 -16.32
N SER A 429 7.83 -5.69 -15.82
CA SER A 429 8.49 -5.82 -14.54
C SER A 429 9.75 -6.64 -14.62
N TYR A 430 10.69 -6.29 -13.77
CA TYR A 430 11.86 -7.10 -13.44
C TYR A 430 11.96 -7.23 -11.93
N GLN A 431 12.20 -8.44 -11.45
CA GLN A 431 12.50 -8.71 -10.04
C GLN A 431 13.68 -9.70 -9.98
N TYR A 432 14.65 -9.38 -9.14
CA TYR A 432 15.70 -10.29 -8.73
C TYR A 432 15.53 -10.64 -7.26
N THR A 433 15.61 -11.92 -6.95
CA THR A 433 15.59 -12.47 -5.58
C THR A 433 16.88 -13.24 -5.33
N HIS A 434 17.53 -12.93 -4.23
CA HIS A 434 18.69 -13.66 -3.72
C HIS A 434 18.38 -14.11 -2.29
N ASN A 435 18.37 -15.41 -2.05
CA ASN A 435 18.21 -15.99 -0.72
C ASN A 435 19.53 -16.62 -0.28
N ASN A 436 20.21 -15.99 0.67
CA ASN A 436 21.37 -16.56 1.35
C ASN A 436 20.89 -17.26 2.62
N SER A 437 20.98 -18.58 2.64
CA SER A 437 20.55 -19.39 3.78
C SER A 437 21.75 -20.14 4.36
N GLU A 438 21.73 -20.40 5.69
CA GLU A 438 22.65 -21.35 6.32
C GLU A 438 22.50 -22.76 5.72
N SER A 439 21.26 -23.13 5.35
CA SER A 439 20.99 -24.38 4.65
C SER A 439 21.20 -24.23 3.14
N PRO A 440 22.07 -25.03 2.52
CA PRO A 440 22.29 -25.02 1.08
C PRO A 440 21.01 -25.27 0.27
N LEU A 441 20.04 -26.00 0.80
CA LEU A 441 18.75 -26.31 0.16
C LEU A 441 17.89 -25.08 -0.10
N TYR A 442 18.10 -24.03 0.66
CA TYR A 442 17.32 -22.78 0.59
C TYR A 442 18.10 -21.63 -0.03
N ARG A 443 19.36 -21.84 -0.43
CA ARG A 443 20.15 -20.86 -1.18
C ARG A 443 19.71 -20.86 -2.62
N TYR A 444 19.17 -19.74 -3.10
CA TYR A 444 18.79 -19.62 -4.50
C TYR A 444 18.86 -18.19 -5.01
N ASP A 445 18.99 -18.10 -6.30
CA ASP A 445 18.85 -16.90 -7.09
C ASP A 445 17.68 -17.06 -8.05
N GLN A 446 16.92 -15.98 -8.26
CA GLN A 446 15.82 -15.98 -9.20
C GLN A 446 15.68 -14.61 -9.86
N SER A 447 15.57 -14.59 -11.16
CA SER A 447 15.20 -13.42 -11.96
C SER A 447 13.85 -13.67 -12.61
N LEU A 448 12.91 -12.78 -12.35
CA LEU A 448 11.58 -12.79 -12.93
C LEU A 448 11.40 -11.56 -13.80
N VAL A 449 11.09 -11.76 -15.07
CA VAL A 449 10.76 -10.70 -16.04
C VAL A 449 9.34 -10.90 -16.52
N SER A 450 8.55 -9.85 -16.57
CA SER A 450 7.22 -9.95 -17.18
C SER A 450 6.91 -8.77 -18.09
N LEU A 451 6.07 -9.03 -19.09
CA LEU A 451 5.47 -8.03 -19.97
C LEU A 451 4.00 -8.39 -20.16
N GLY A 452 3.12 -7.45 -19.92
CA GLY A 452 1.70 -7.70 -20.04
C GLY A 452 0.87 -6.45 -20.25
N VAL A 453 -0.41 -6.70 -20.43
CA VAL A 453 -1.47 -5.68 -20.55
C VAL A 453 -2.40 -5.80 -19.37
N ALA A 454 -2.85 -4.67 -18.87
CA ALA A 454 -3.82 -4.59 -17.80
C ALA A 454 -5.02 -3.74 -18.23
N TRP A 455 -6.21 -4.16 -17.80
CA TRP A 455 -7.46 -3.44 -17.94
C TRP A 455 -8.06 -3.18 -16.56
N SER A 456 -8.33 -1.91 -16.26
CA SER A 456 -8.93 -1.44 -15.01
C SER A 456 -10.33 -0.89 -15.28
N PHE A 457 -11.26 -1.15 -14.37
CA PHE A 457 -12.66 -0.71 -14.45
C PHE A 457 -13.22 -0.36 -13.09
#